data_7e2b1231094dad0c5db91bb11d4d8c25
#
_entry.id   7e2b1231094dad0c5db91bb11d4d8c25
#
_cell.length_a   1.000
_cell.length_b   1.000
_cell.length_c   1.000
_cell.angle_alpha   90.00
_cell.angle_beta   90.00
_cell.angle_gamma   90.00
#
_symmetry.space_group_name_H-M   'P 1'
#
loop_
_entity.id
_entity.type
_entity.pdbx_description
1 polymer ?
#
loop_
_entity_poly.entity_id
_entity_poly.type
_entity_poly.pdbx_seq_one_letter_code
_entity_poly.pdbx_strand_id
1 'polypeptide(L)'
;AQAYGHGIYLAENPEIARSYQKTLSGFEQPFIQFGKSKIAGQDLSDLDLEALKYLEIGQRNAGQFPHNTLYYAKQAAKSKPDVINRLDEFGRDVKFGYEKNQGAFYKADLPDEEIAKMLDWDKPLSQQSRTIQKFALENSKPLAKLVKFQQANKLNENPPKSIYDLSGGELMRELGSPQEVAQKLRDSGIPGVRYLDQNSRGAGKGTSNFVVFPGEESKVRIMEINGKPVVIDEEELMRSGLLGR
;
A
#
# COMPACT_ATOMS: atom_id res chain seq x y z
N ALA A 1 0.95 -1.84 8.92
CA ALA A 1 0.24 -3.01 9.41
C ALA A 1 -0.32 -3.79 8.21
N GLN A 2 0.24 -4.97 7.94
CA GLN A 2 -0.16 -5.85 6.81
C GLN A 2 -0.82 -7.11 7.38
N ALA A 3 -1.85 -6.93 8.20
CA ALA A 3 -2.47 -8.03 8.95
C ALA A 3 -3.13 -9.10 8.06
N TYR A 4 -3.56 -8.73 6.87
CA TYR A 4 -4.28 -9.61 5.93
C TYR A 4 -3.48 -9.97 4.67
N GLY A 5 -2.21 -9.61 4.61
CA GLY A 5 -1.33 -9.89 3.50
C GLY A 5 -0.52 -8.68 3.05
N HIS A 6 0.45 -8.92 2.17
CA HIS A 6 1.29 -7.89 1.58
C HIS A 6 0.69 -7.43 0.25
N GLY A 7 0.43 -6.13 0.07
CA GLY A 7 -0.15 -5.62 -1.17
C GLY A 7 -0.91 -4.30 -1.00
N ILE A 8 -1.68 -3.94 -2.04
CA ILE A 8 -2.57 -2.78 -2.06
C ILE A 8 -3.88 -3.13 -1.35
N TYR A 9 -4.25 -2.31 -0.36
CA TYR A 9 -5.48 -2.47 0.40
C TYR A 9 -6.60 -1.64 -0.22
N LEU A 10 -7.73 -2.28 -0.51
CA LEU A 10 -8.95 -1.66 -1.03
C LEU A 10 -10.10 -1.95 -0.07
N ALA A 11 -11.03 -1.01 0.06
CA ALA A 11 -12.24 -1.16 0.87
C ALA A 11 -13.47 -0.95 -0.02
N GLU A 12 -14.43 -1.87 0.04
CA GLU A 12 -15.72 -1.75 -0.63
C GLU A 12 -16.55 -0.59 -0.02
N ASN A 13 -16.46 -0.42 1.31
CA ASN A 13 -17.12 0.69 1.99
C ASN A 13 -16.24 1.96 1.97
N PRO A 14 -16.68 3.07 1.33
CA PRO A 14 -15.92 4.31 1.27
C PRO A 14 -15.61 4.93 2.64
N GLU A 15 -16.46 4.72 3.66
CA GLU A 15 -16.24 5.26 5.00
C GLU A 15 -15.04 4.58 5.69
N ILE A 16 -14.86 3.29 5.45
CA ILE A 16 -13.69 2.55 5.94
C ILE A 16 -12.42 3.10 5.29
N ALA A 17 -12.42 3.27 3.96
CA ALA A 17 -11.29 3.86 3.25
C ALA A 17 -10.97 5.28 3.75
N ARG A 18 -12.00 6.11 4.02
CA ARG A 18 -11.83 7.45 4.61
C ARG A 18 -11.28 7.41 6.04
N SER A 19 -11.65 6.42 6.85
CA SER A 19 -11.09 6.27 8.19
C SER A 19 -9.59 5.96 8.13
N TYR A 20 -9.16 5.11 7.21
CA TYR A 20 -7.75 4.86 6.94
C TYR A 20 -7.04 6.11 6.44
N GLN A 21 -7.63 6.84 5.50
CA GLN A 21 -7.08 8.11 5.03
C GLN A 21 -6.83 9.06 6.20
N LYS A 22 -7.81 9.28 7.08
CA LYS A 22 -7.67 10.14 8.26
C LYS A 22 -6.57 9.67 9.21
N THR A 23 -6.46 8.37 9.43
CA THR A 23 -5.45 7.80 10.34
C THR A 23 -4.05 7.92 9.74
N LEU A 24 -3.92 7.77 8.42
CA LEU A 24 -2.64 7.83 7.71
C LEU A 24 -2.26 9.25 7.28
N SER A 25 -3.22 10.18 7.16
CA SER A 25 -2.99 11.57 6.74
C SER A 25 -2.58 12.53 7.87
N GLY A 26 -2.40 12.04 9.09
CA GLY A 26 -2.00 12.87 10.24
C GLY A 26 -0.50 13.15 10.33
N PHE A 27 0.32 12.52 9.52
CA PHE A 27 1.77 12.67 9.56
C PHE A 27 2.21 13.90 8.75
N GLU A 28 3.09 14.69 9.34
CA GLU A 28 3.78 15.75 8.63
C GLU A 28 4.78 15.13 7.65
N GLN A 29 4.70 15.57 6.40
CA GLN A 29 5.64 15.19 5.35
C GLN A 29 6.47 16.39 4.94
N PRO A 30 7.77 16.21 4.65
CA PRO A 30 8.61 17.29 4.14
C PRO A 30 8.14 17.72 2.75
N PHE A 31 8.30 19.02 2.45
CA PHE A 31 8.08 19.54 1.11
C PHE A 31 9.17 20.57 0.73
N ILE A 32 9.43 20.68 -0.55
CA ILE A 32 10.24 21.74 -1.18
C ILE A 32 9.44 22.29 -2.37
N GLN A 33 9.25 23.60 -2.39
CA GLN A 33 8.58 24.30 -3.49
C GLN A 33 9.52 25.34 -4.08
N PHE A 34 9.72 25.30 -5.38
CA PHE A 34 10.58 26.23 -6.13
C PHE A 34 9.98 26.52 -7.50
N GLY A 35 9.97 27.78 -7.87
CA GLY A 35 9.28 28.23 -9.07
C GLY A 35 7.79 27.83 -9.04
N LYS A 36 7.34 27.08 -10.06
CA LYS A 36 5.98 26.53 -10.15
C LYS A 36 5.90 25.07 -9.67
N SER A 37 7.03 24.46 -9.32
CA SER A 37 7.13 23.06 -8.93
C SER A 37 7.08 22.92 -7.42
N LYS A 38 6.43 21.83 -6.96
CA LYS A 38 6.42 21.40 -5.57
C LYS A 38 6.64 19.89 -5.54
N ILE A 39 7.59 19.45 -4.74
CA ILE A 39 7.85 18.05 -4.45
C ILE A 39 7.63 17.81 -2.95
N ALA A 40 7.03 16.71 -2.57
CA ALA A 40 6.67 16.43 -1.18
C ALA A 40 6.64 14.93 -0.88
N GLY A 41 6.90 14.58 0.38
CA GLY A 41 6.81 13.21 0.87
C GLY A 41 7.68 12.22 0.11
N GLN A 42 7.07 11.19 -0.44
CA GLN A 42 7.77 10.12 -1.16
C GLN A 42 8.36 10.53 -2.52
N ASP A 43 7.97 11.68 -3.05
CA ASP A 43 8.49 12.20 -4.33
C ASP A 43 9.84 12.92 -4.14
N LEU A 44 10.25 13.16 -2.89
CA LEU A 44 11.57 13.70 -2.56
C LEU A 44 12.63 12.60 -2.68
N SER A 45 13.65 12.85 -3.49
CA SER A 45 14.84 11.99 -3.54
C SER A 45 15.69 12.11 -2.28
N ASP A 46 16.64 11.19 -2.09
CA ASP A 46 17.60 11.27 -0.98
C ASP A 46 18.40 12.59 -1.03
N LEU A 47 18.71 13.07 -2.23
CA LEU A 47 19.41 14.34 -2.44
C LEU A 47 18.52 15.54 -2.03
N ASP A 48 17.21 15.48 -2.31
CA ASP A 48 16.26 16.49 -1.89
C ASP A 48 16.13 16.55 -0.36
N LEU A 49 16.04 15.38 0.26
CA LEU A 49 15.99 15.28 1.73
C LEU A 49 17.27 15.78 2.39
N GLU A 50 18.39 15.54 1.75
CA GLU A 50 19.67 16.05 2.22
C GLU A 50 19.75 17.58 2.03
N ALA A 51 19.35 18.10 0.88
CA ALA A 51 19.29 19.53 0.61
C ALA A 51 18.34 20.26 1.57
N LEU A 52 17.19 19.64 1.91
CA LEU A 52 16.24 20.17 2.90
C LEU A 52 16.90 20.37 4.26
N LYS A 53 17.71 19.42 4.75
CA LYS A 53 18.45 19.57 6.02
C LYS A 53 19.36 20.80 6.00
N TYR A 54 20.02 21.05 4.87
CA TYR A 54 20.87 22.25 4.74
C TYR A 54 20.06 23.54 4.62
N LEU A 55 18.86 23.51 4.00
CA LEU A 55 17.95 24.67 4.02
C LEU A 55 17.50 24.99 5.47
N GLU A 56 17.19 23.99 6.26
CA GLU A 56 16.85 24.18 7.69
C GLU A 56 18.02 24.78 8.49
N ILE A 57 19.25 24.31 8.24
CA ILE A 57 20.46 24.90 8.85
C ILE A 57 20.61 26.35 8.37
N GLY A 58 20.44 26.60 7.07
CA GLY A 58 20.52 27.91 6.49
C GLY A 58 19.49 28.86 7.07
N GLN A 59 18.25 28.41 7.27
CA GLN A 59 17.16 29.20 7.87
C GLN A 59 17.49 29.60 9.33
N ARG A 60 18.01 28.66 10.12
CA ARG A 60 18.44 28.93 11.49
C ARG A 60 19.54 29.97 11.54
N ASN A 61 20.53 29.86 10.64
CA ASN A 61 21.67 30.77 10.59
C ASN A 61 21.32 32.15 10.01
N ALA A 62 20.31 32.21 9.14
CA ALA A 62 19.79 33.45 8.58
C ALA A 62 19.03 34.29 9.60
N GLY A 63 18.47 33.68 10.65
CA GLY A 63 17.77 34.37 11.73
C GLY A 63 16.65 35.30 11.22
N GLN A 64 16.80 36.60 11.45
CA GLN A 64 15.82 37.62 11.01
C GLN A 64 15.89 37.97 9.51
N PHE A 65 16.83 37.39 8.76
CA PHE A 65 17.04 37.67 7.33
C PHE A 65 16.78 36.45 6.44
N PRO A 66 15.51 36.04 6.24
CA PRO A 66 15.17 34.81 5.52
C PRO A 66 15.77 34.73 4.10
N HIS A 67 15.98 35.88 3.45
CA HIS A 67 16.61 35.95 2.12
C HIS A 67 18.04 35.42 2.07
N ASN A 68 18.69 35.28 3.24
CA ASN A 68 20.03 34.71 3.36
C ASN A 68 20.04 33.20 3.58
N THR A 69 18.87 32.56 3.68
CA THR A 69 18.74 31.11 3.95
C THR A 69 19.58 30.28 2.97
N LEU A 70 19.42 30.50 1.69
CA LEU A 70 20.15 29.75 0.66
C LEU A 70 21.68 29.97 0.75
N TYR A 71 22.13 31.19 1.06
CA TYR A 71 23.56 31.48 1.26
C TYR A 71 24.12 30.65 2.42
N TYR A 72 23.49 30.66 3.59
CA TYR A 72 23.96 29.90 4.74
C TYR A 72 23.82 28.40 4.55
N ALA A 73 22.79 27.93 3.84
CA ALA A 73 22.63 26.54 3.47
C ALA A 73 23.83 26.06 2.62
N LYS A 74 24.22 26.81 1.61
CA LYS A 74 25.38 26.49 0.76
C LYS A 74 26.69 26.57 1.52
N GLN A 75 26.86 27.53 2.43
CA GLN A 75 28.04 27.58 3.31
C GLN A 75 28.15 26.33 4.20
N ALA A 76 27.03 25.86 4.73
CA ALA A 76 26.99 24.65 5.55
C ALA A 76 27.27 23.38 4.70
N ALA A 77 26.82 23.36 3.45
CA ALA A 77 27.00 22.26 2.50
C ALA A 77 28.32 22.31 1.70
N LYS A 78 29.29 23.18 2.05
CA LYS A 78 30.49 23.45 1.25
C LYS A 78 31.33 22.23 0.82
N SER A 79 31.23 21.12 1.57
CA SER A 79 31.92 19.86 1.25
C SER A 79 31.09 18.91 0.40
N LYS A 80 29.89 19.29 -0.04
CA LYS A 80 28.93 18.45 -0.76
C LYS A 80 28.46 19.14 -2.06
N PRO A 81 29.26 19.00 -3.14
CA PRO A 81 28.96 19.68 -4.42
C PRO A 81 27.57 19.39 -4.97
N ASP A 82 27.12 18.14 -4.89
CA ASP A 82 25.81 17.72 -5.41
C ASP A 82 24.67 18.41 -4.67
N VAL A 83 24.77 18.55 -3.35
CA VAL A 83 23.82 19.31 -2.54
C VAL A 83 23.83 20.78 -2.90
N ILE A 84 25.00 21.38 -3.12
CA ILE A 84 25.10 22.79 -3.54
C ILE A 84 24.39 22.98 -4.88
N ASN A 85 24.65 22.11 -5.86
CA ASN A 85 23.98 22.15 -7.16
C ASN A 85 22.46 22.06 -7.02
N ARG A 86 21.99 21.13 -6.18
CA ARG A 86 20.55 20.98 -5.92
C ARG A 86 19.94 22.20 -5.24
N LEU A 87 20.64 22.82 -4.29
CA LEU A 87 20.23 24.08 -3.66
C LEU A 87 20.19 25.23 -4.67
N ASP A 88 21.09 25.27 -5.65
CA ASP A 88 21.08 26.27 -6.71
C ASP A 88 19.86 26.12 -7.65
N GLU A 89 19.45 24.87 -7.96
CA GLU A 89 18.25 24.57 -8.73
C GLU A 89 16.97 25.06 -8.04
N PHE A 90 16.89 24.98 -6.71
CA PHE A 90 15.76 25.48 -5.95
C PHE A 90 15.61 27.01 -6.01
N GLY A 91 16.73 27.72 -6.10
CA GLY A 91 16.75 29.18 -6.21
C GLY A 91 16.44 29.90 -4.89
N ARG A 92 16.47 31.25 -4.95
CA ARG A 92 16.36 32.11 -3.75
C ARG A 92 14.98 32.08 -3.10
N ASP A 93 13.94 31.87 -3.91
CA ASP A 93 12.54 31.92 -3.45
C ASP A 93 12.01 30.53 -3.03
N VAL A 94 12.92 29.60 -2.73
CA VAL A 94 12.56 28.26 -2.27
C VAL A 94 11.75 28.33 -0.97
N LYS A 95 10.60 27.66 -0.98
CA LYS A 95 9.79 27.40 0.21
C LYS A 95 9.95 25.95 0.61
N PHE A 96 10.13 25.69 1.88
CA PHE A 96 10.32 24.35 2.39
C PHE A 96 9.81 24.24 3.82
N GLY A 97 9.66 23.02 4.28
CA GLY A 97 9.17 22.74 5.63
C GLY A 97 8.42 21.43 5.68
N TYR A 98 7.46 21.37 6.59
CA TYR A 98 6.61 20.21 6.78
C TYR A 98 5.16 20.62 6.63
N GLU A 99 4.39 19.78 5.96
CA GLU A 99 2.95 19.95 5.79
C GLU A 99 2.21 18.66 6.14
N LYS A 100 0.97 18.79 6.55
CA LYS A 100 0.14 17.59 6.79
C LYS A 100 -0.10 16.87 5.46
N ASN A 101 0.28 15.60 5.42
CA ASN A 101 -0.10 14.73 4.32
C ASN A 101 -1.62 14.53 4.37
N GLN A 102 -2.34 15.08 3.42
CA GLN A 102 -3.79 14.89 3.33
C GLN A 102 -4.15 13.52 2.75
N GLY A 103 -3.18 12.78 2.22
CA GLY A 103 -3.41 11.54 1.50
C GLY A 103 -4.36 11.74 0.30
N ALA A 104 -4.23 10.94 -0.73
CA ALA A 104 -5.22 10.92 -1.80
C ALA A 104 -6.30 9.86 -1.48
N PHE A 105 -7.55 10.19 -1.79
CA PHE A 105 -8.66 9.25 -1.77
C PHE A 105 -8.90 8.75 -3.19
N TYR A 106 -8.66 7.47 -3.41
CA TYR A 106 -8.82 6.82 -4.70
C TYR A 106 -10.14 6.05 -4.73
N LYS A 107 -10.91 6.20 -5.82
CA LYS A 107 -11.96 5.27 -6.18
C LYS A 107 -11.41 4.35 -7.26
N ALA A 108 -11.37 3.07 -6.94
CA ALA A 108 -10.83 2.05 -7.81
C ALA A 108 -11.91 1.02 -8.18
N ASP A 109 -11.79 0.50 -9.38
CA ASP A 109 -12.55 -0.64 -9.87
C ASP A 109 -11.65 -1.88 -9.83
N LEU A 110 -12.15 -2.96 -9.25
CA LEU A 110 -11.53 -4.28 -9.25
C LEU A 110 -12.54 -5.25 -9.85
N PRO A 111 -12.25 -5.85 -11.03
CA PRO A 111 -13.21 -6.69 -11.73
C PRO A 111 -13.68 -7.90 -10.91
N ASP A 112 -14.98 -8.23 -11.01
CA ASP A 112 -15.59 -9.34 -10.27
C ASP A 112 -14.91 -10.68 -10.55
N GLU A 113 -14.43 -10.89 -11.77
CA GLU A 113 -13.66 -12.10 -12.16
C GLU A 113 -12.32 -12.21 -11.43
N GLU A 114 -11.70 -11.11 -11.06
CA GLU A 114 -10.47 -11.11 -10.25
C GLU A 114 -10.80 -11.33 -8.77
N ILE A 115 -11.88 -10.72 -8.28
CA ILE A 115 -12.38 -10.95 -6.92
C ILE A 115 -12.73 -12.43 -6.70
N ALA A 116 -13.33 -13.08 -7.70
CA ALA A 116 -13.71 -14.50 -7.65
C ALA A 116 -12.49 -15.46 -7.53
N LYS A 117 -11.30 -15.01 -7.93
CA LYS A 117 -10.04 -15.78 -7.82
C LYS A 117 -9.35 -15.58 -6.47
N MET A 118 -9.71 -14.55 -5.69
CA MET A 118 -9.06 -14.21 -4.43
C MET A 118 -9.35 -15.24 -3.34
N LEU A 119 -8.38 -15.41 -2.45
CA LEU A 119 -8.54 -16.18 -1.22
C LEU A 119 -9.51 -15.44 -0.28
N ASP A 120 -10.59 -16.10 0.12
CA ASP A 120 -11.50 -15.56 1.13
C ASP A 120 -10.94 -15.91 2.53
N TRP A 121 -10.52 -14.88 3.25
CA TRP A 121 -9.91 -15.01 4.57
C TRP A 121 -10.80 -15.66 5.60
N ASP A 122 -12.09 -15.34 5.53
CA ASP A 122 -13.07 -15.70 6.56
C ASP A 122 -13.74 -17.06 6.30
N LYS A 123 -13.64 -17.58 5.07
CA LYS A 123 -14.25 -18.86 4.69
C LYS A 123 -13.31 -20.05 4.88
N PRO A 124 -13.85 -21.22 5.20
CA PRO A 124 -13.08 -22.47 5.24
C PRO A 124 -12.59 -22.85 3.82
N LEU A 125 -11.48 -23.58 3.77
CA LEU A 125 -10.88 -24.01 2.49
C LEU A 125 -11.82 -24.88 1.66
N SER A 126 -12.74 -25.60 2.28
CA SER A 126 -13.80 -26.35 1.58
C SER A 126 -14.75 -25.48 0.75
N GLN A 127 -14.88 -24.20 1.07
CA GLN A 127 -15.74 -23.25 0.38
C GLN A 127 -14.98 -22.30 -0.58
N GLN A 128 -13.67 -22.51 -0.73
CA GLN A 128 -12.82 -21.72 -1.62
C GLN A 128 -12.87 -22.26 -3.07
N SER A 129 -12.30 -21.49 -4.00
CA SER A 129 -12.15 -21.92 -5.39
C SER A 129 -11.29 -23.19 -5.50
N ARG A 130 -11.45 -23.94 -6.61
CA ARG A 130 -10.64 -25.15 -6.85
C ARG A 130 -9.14 -24.86 -6.89
N THR A 131 -8.73 -23.70 -7.38
CA THR A 131 -7.33 -23.27 -7.41
C THR A 131 -6.78 -23.14 -5.99
N ILE A 132 -7.54 -22.53 -5.08
CA ILE A 132 -7.14 -22.39 -3.67
C ILE A 132 -7.11 -23.75 -2.97
N GLN A 133 -8.09 -24.60 -3.21
CA GLN A 133 -8.10 -25.95 -2.64
C GLN A 133 -6.91 -26.78 -3.12
N LYS A 134 -6.53 -26.68 -4.41
CA LYS A 134 -5.33 -27.31 -4.95
C LYS A 134 -4.07 -26.78 -4.27
N PHE A 135 -3.93 -25.47 -4.15
CA PHE A 135 -2.83 -24.84 -3.43
C PHE A 135 -2.72 -25.33 -1.98
N ALA A 136 -3.85 -25.46 -1.27
CA ALA A 136 -3.89 -26.00 0.09
C ALA A 136 -3.41 -27.46 0.15
N LEU A 137 -3.79 -28.28 -0.85
CA LEU A 137 -3.31 -29.67 -0.95
C LEU A 137 -1.80 -29.76 -1.17
N GLU A 138 -1.24 -28.92 -2.04
CA GLU A 138 0.21 -28.85 -2.29
C GLU A 138 0.99 -28.44 -1.04
N ASN A 139 0.36 -27.66 -0.14
CA ASN A 139 0.89 -27.24 1.15
C ASN A 139 0.29 -28.02 2.34
N SER A 140 -0.21 -29.23 2.11
CA SER A 140 -0.96 -30.00 3.11
C SER A 140 -0.16 -30.39 4.37
N LYS A 141 1.16 -30.58 4.26
CA LYS A 141 2.01 -30.99 5.40
C LYS A 141 1.99 -30.02 6.58
N PRO A 142 2.28 -28.69 6.40
CA PRO A 142 2.17 -27.72 7.48
C PRO A 142 0.72 -27.58 7.97
N LEU A 143 -0.26 -27.53 7.08
CA LEU A 143 -1.68 -27.38 7.44
C LEU A 143 -2.18 -28.55 8.27
N ALA A 144 -1.79 -29.79 7.95
CA ALA A 144 -2.13 -30.97 8.75
C ALA A 144 -1.50 -30.94 10.15
N LYS A 145 -0.31 -30.34 10.32
CA LYS A 145 0.29 -30.11 11.64
C LYS A 145 -0.54 -29.11 12.45
N LEU A 146 -1.00 -28.05 11.83
CA LEU A 146 -1.86 -27.05 12.46
C LEU A 146 -3.18 -27.67 12.93
N VAL A 147 -3.84 -28.49 12.10
CA VAL A 147 -5.07 -29.23 12.48
C VAL A 147 -4.83 -30.07 13.72
N LYS A 148 -3.78 -30.87 13.72
CA LYS A 148 -3.43 -31.72 14.89
C LYS A 148 -3.14 -30.89 16.14
N PHE A 149 -2.45 -29.75 16.00
CA PHE A 149 -2.16 -28.86 17.11
C PHE A 149 -3.44 -28.27 17.70
N GLN A 150 -4.37 -27.80 16.87
CA GLN A 150 -5.65 -27.22 17.32
C GLN A 150 -6.53 -28.30 18.01
N GLN A 151 -6.57 -29.50 17.47
CA GLN A 151 -7.29 -30.63 18.10
C GLN A 151 -6.73 -30.98 19.47
N ALA A 152 -5.40 -31.11 19.57
CA ALA A 152 -4.74 -31.50 20.82
C ALA A 152 -4.91 -30.46 21.93
N ASN A 153 -4.91 -29.18 21.60
CA ASN A 153 -4.97 -28.08 22.57
C ASN A 153 -6.39 -27.58 22.82
N LYS A 154 -7.41 -28.14 22.17
CA LYS A 154 -8.82 -27.74 22.30
C LYS A 154 -9.02 -26.19 22.16
N LEU A 155 -8.31 -25.58 21.20
CA LEU A 155 -8.30 -24.12 21.03
C LEU A 155 -9.66 -23.56 20.61
N ASN A 156 -10.54 -24.41 20.06
CA ASN A 156 -11.90 -24.08 19.66
C ASN A 156 -12.88 -25.13 20.22
N GLU A 157 -14.14 -24.76 20.45
CA GLU A 157 -15.21 -25.68 20.84
C GLU A 157 -15.38 -26.82 19.80
N ASN A 158 -15.23 -26.47 18.51
CA ASN A 158 -15.26 -27.42 17.39
C ASN A 158 -13.94 -27.34 16.61
N PRO A 159 -12.90 -28.08 17.00
CA PRO A 159 -11.61 -28.05 16.31
C PRO A 159 -11.73 -28.63 14.89
N PRO A 160 -10.91 -28.18 13.93
CA PRO A 160 -10.96 -28.65 12.55
C PRO A 160 -10.67 -30.16 12.48
N LYS A 161 -11.40 -30.87 11.62
CA LYS A 161 -11.21 -32.30 11.39
C LYS A 161 -10.23 -32.58 10.25
N SER A 162 -10.11 -31.62 9.32
CA SER A 162 -9.26 -31.70 8.14
C SER A 162 -8.66 -30.33 7.79
N ILE A 163 -7.72 -30.31 6.86
CA ILE A 163 -7.18 -29.04 6.32
C ILE A 163 -8.26 -28.20 5.65
N TYR A 164 -9.33 -28.78 5.15
CA TYR A 164 -10.43 -28.09 4.49
C TYR A 164 -11.35 -27.31 5.44
N ASP A 165 -11.27 -27.60 6.74
CA ASP A 165 -12.01 -26.87 7.77
C ASP A 165 -11.27 -25.60 8.21
N LEU A 166 -9.97 -25.49 7.90
CA LEU A 166 -9.17 -24.29 8.15
C LEU A 166 -9.67 -23.13 7.29
N SER A 167 -9.69 -21.93 7.85
CA SER A 167 -10.00 -20.70 7.13
C SER A 167 -8.86 -20.26 6.21
N GLY A 168 -9.17 -19.41 5.24
CA GLY A 168 -8.13 -18.75 4.42
C GLY A 168 -7.11 -17.99 5.27
N GLY A 169 -7.56 -17.36 6.37
CA GLY A 169 -6.67 -16.66 7.29
C GLY A 169 -5.71 -17.58 8.05
N GLU A 170 -6.14 -18.79 8.40
CA GLU A 170 -5.25 -19.78 9.02
C GLU A 170 -4.22 -20.29 8.03
N LEU A 171 -4.63 -20.53 6.77
CA LEU A 171 -3.69 -20.88 5.69
C LEU A 171 -2.62 -19.80 5.52
N MET A 172 -3.02 -18.52 5.45
CA MET A 172 -2.10 -17.40 5.29
C MET A 172 -1.06 -17.34 6.42
N ARG A 173 -1.50 -17.49 7.67
CA ARG A 173 -0.62 -17.43 8.84
C ARG A 173 0.34 -18.61 8.97
N GLU A 174 -0.08 -19.79 8.51
CA GLU A 174 0.72 -21.02 8.64
C GLU A 174 1.83 -21.12 7.59
N LEU A 175 1.66 -20.52 6.41
CA LEU A 175 2.56 -20.77 5.28
C LEU A 175 3.78 -19.83 5.19
N GLY A 176 3.93 -18.89 6.11
CA GLY A 176 5.11 -18.02 6.18
C GLY A 176 4.81 -16.54 6.42
N SER A 177 5.77 -15.69 6.12
CA SER A 177 5.59 -14.25 6.21
C SER A 177 4.56 -13.75 5.19
N PRO A 178 3.90 -12.59 5.43
CA PRO A 178 2.92 -12.03 4.49
C PRO A 178 3.45 -11.89 3.06
N GLN A 179 4.72 -11.52 2.89
CA GLN A 179 5.37 -11.38 1.59
C GLN A 179 5.56 -12.72 0.89
N GLU A 180 6.09 -13.72 1.60
CA GLU A 180 6.33 -15.06 1.03
C GLU A 180 5.03 -15.75 0.63
N VAL A 181 3.98 -15.61 1.44
CA VAL A 181 2.68 -16.23 1.16
C VAL A 181 2.00 -15.52 -0.01
N ALA A 182 2.04 -14.18 -0.08
CA ALA A 182 1.53 -13.42 -1.21
C ALA A 182 2.19 -13.86 -2.53
N GLN A 183 3.52 -14.05 -2.52
CA GLN A 183 4.26 -14.55 -3.69
C GLN A 183 3.79 -15.95 -4.10
N LYS A 184 3.73 -16.90 -3.16
CA LYS A 184 3.30 -18.29 -3.44
C LYS A 184 1.88 -18.36 -4.00
N LEU A 185 0.96 -17.60 -3.43
CA LEU A 185 -0.44 -17.53 -3.87
C LEU A 185 -0.53 -16.95 -5.29
N ARG A 186 0.15 -15.83 -5.55
CA ARG A 186 0.20 -15.21 -6.87
C ARG A 186 0.75 -16.18 -7.93
N ASP A 187 1.86 -16.87 -7.63
CA ASP A 187 2.47 -17.83 -8.55
C ASP A 187 1.53 -19.04 -8.86
N SER A 188 0.53 -19.24 -8.00
CA SER A 188 -0.55 -20.22 -8.20
C SER A 188 -1.80 -19.63 -8.86
N GLY A 189 -1.75 -18.38 -9.32
CA GLY A 189 -2.87 -17.70 -10.01
C GLY A 189 -3.93 -17.12 -9.07
N ILE A 190 -3.58 -16.90 -7.78
CA ILE A 190 -4.46 -16.28 -6.78
C ILE A 190 -4.00 -14.83 -6.58
N PRO A 191 -4.76 -13.82 -7.09
CA PRO A 191 -4.28 -12.45 -7.21
C PRO A 191 -4.30 -11.64 -5.91
N GLY A 192 -4.92 -12.16 -4.86
CA GLY A 192 -5.11 -11.39 -3.64
C GLY A 192 -5.93 -12.10 -2.58
N VAL A 193 -6.29 -11.35 -1.55
CA VAL A 193 -7.13 -11.79 -0.43
C VAL A 193 -8.36 -10.91 -0.33
N ARG A 194 -9.51 -11.52 -0.13
CA ARG A 194 -10.76 -10.88 0.26
C ARG A 194 -11.05 -11.19 1.73
N TYR A 195 -11.53 -10.21 2.49
CA TYR A 195 -11.95 -10.40 3.88
C TYR A 195 -13.10 -9.45 4.23
N LEU A 196 -13.96 -9.88 5.17
CA LEU A 196 -15.04 -9.04 5.68
C LEU A 196 -14.47 -7.90 6.50
N ASP A 197 -15.05 -6.70 6.38
CA ASP A 197 -14.69 -5.61 7.26
C ASP A 197 -15.07 -5.91 8.72
N GLN A 198 -14.49 -5.15 9.65
CA GLN A 198 -14.62 -5.43 11.08
C GLN A 198 -16.09 -5.37 11.56
N ASN A 199 -16.91 -4.51 10.97
CA ASN A 199 -18.32 -4.37 11.33
C ASN A 199 -19.17 -5.50 10.72
N SER A 200 -18.75 -6.05 9.59
CA SER A 200 -19.44 -7.12 8.85
C SER A 200 -19.12 -8.51 9.38
N ARG A 201 -17.98 -8.70 10.07
CA ARG A 201 -17.52 -10.01 10.56
C ARG A 201 -18.47 -10.67 11.55
N GLY A 202 -19.03 -9.88 12.48
CA GLY A 202 -19.97 -10.39 13.48
C GLY A 202 -21.27 -10.93 12.88
N ALA A 203 -21.69 -10.38 11.75
CA ALA A 203 -22.90 -10.81 11.04
C ALA A 203 -22.64 -11.89 9.96
N GLY A 204 -21.37 -12.20 9.68
CA GLY A 204 -20.94 -13.12 8.62
C GLY A 204 -21.27 -12.66 7.20
N LYS A 205 -21.76 -11.43 7.02
CA LYS A 205 -22.15 -10.81 5.75
C LYS A 205 -21.99 -9.30 5.83
N GLY A 206 -21.81 -8.67 4.69
CA GLY A 206 -21.70 -7.21 4.57
C GLY A 206 -20.59 -6.84 3.59
N THR A 207 -19.96 -5.69 3.81
CA THR A 207 -18.91 -5.18 2.94
C THR A 207 -17.58 -5.88 3.16
N SER A 208 -16.81 -5.98 2.08
CA SER A 208 -15.50 -6.62 2.06
C SER A 208 -14.38 -5.61 1.89
N ASN A 209 -13.21 -6.01 2.30
CA ASN A 209 -11.96 -5.38 1.93
C ASN A 209 -11.12 -6.37 1.11
N PHE A 210 -10.20 -5.83 0.34
CA PHE A 210 -9.35 -6.63 -0.55
C PHE A 210 -7.90 -6.24 -0.34
N VAL A 211 -7.00 -7.22 -0.50
CA VAL A 211 -5.56 -7.01 -0.64
C VAL A 211 -5.16 -7.55 -2.00
N VAL A 212 -4.76 -6.69 -2.91
CA VAL A 212 -4.22 -7.06 -4.22
C VAL A 212 -2.73 -7.26 -4.06
N PHE A 213 -2.21 -8.43 -4.44
CA PHE A 213 -0.80 -8.77 -4.25
C PHE A 213 0.12 -7.98 -5.20
N PRO A 214 1.39 -7.74 -4.81
CA PRO A 214 2.37 -7.10 -5.66
C PRO A 214 2.54 -7.83 -6.99
N GLY A 215 2.52 -7.07 -8.10
CA GLY A 215 2.54 -7.60 -9.47
C GLY A 215 1.15 -7.80 -10.10
N GLU A 216 0.07 -7.59 -9.33
CA GLU A 216 -1.32 -7.68 -9.79
C GLU A 216 -2.00 -6.30 -9.85
N GLU A 217 -1.24 -5.22 -9.65
CA GLU A 217 -1.74 -3.83 -9.57
C GLU A 217 -2.42 -3.38 -10.87
N SER A 218 -1.99 -3.90 -12.02
CA SER A 218 -2.59 -3.60 -13.33
C SER A 218 -4.06 -4.03 -13.45
N LYS A 219 -4.52 -4.91 -12.55
CA LYS A 219 -5.92 -5.33 -12.47
C LYS A 219 -6.81 -4.31 -11.74
N VAL A 220 -6.20 -3.37 -11.02
CA VAL A 220 -6.91 -2.29 -10.31
C VAL A 220 -6.97 -1.07 -11.21
N ARG A 221 -8.16 -0.65 -11.60
CA ARG A 221 -8.37 0.55 -12.40
C ARG A 221 -8.73 1.72 -11.51
N ILE A 222 -7.91 2.78 -11.50
CA ILE A 222 -8.24 4.02 -10.78
C ILE A 222 -9.28 4.79 -11.58
N MET A 223 -10.45 5.04 -10.98
CA MET A 223 -11.58 5.74 -11.60
C MET A 223 -11.62 7.21 -11.21
N GLU A 224 -11.31 7.52 -9.95
CA GLU A 224 -11.32 8.88 -9.43
C GLU A 224 -10.18 9.10 -8.42
N ILE A 225 -9.68 10.33 -8.35
CA ILE A 225 -8.72 10.79 -7.34
C ILE A 225 -9.33 12.01 -6.64
N ASN A 226 -9.58 11.94 -5.34
CA ASN A 226 -10.20 13.00 -4.53
C ASN A 226 -11.53 13.50 -5.13
N GLY A 227 -12.35 12.58 -5.67
CA GLY A 227 -13.65 12.85 -6.27
C GLY A 227 -13.59 13.44 -7.69
N LYS A 228 -12.41 13.53 -8.29
CA LYS A 228 -12.23 13.95 -9.68
C LYS A 228 -11.99 12.73 -10.55
N PRO A 229 -12.75 12.51 -11.64
CA PRO A 229 -12.52 11.42 -12.57
C PRO A 229 -11.10 11.44 -13.12
N VAL A 230 -10.48 10.28 -13.23
CA VAL A 230 -9.24 10.11 -13.98
C VAL A 230 -9.61 10.06 -15.46
N VAL A 231 -9.28 11.11 -16.20
CA VAL A 231 -9.40 11.13 -17.65
C VAL A 231 -8.19 10.39 -18.20
N ILE A 232 -8.42 9.20 -18.71
CA ILE A 232 -7.41 8.48 -19.47
C ILE A 232 -7.43 9.09 -20.86
N ASP A 233 -6.35 9.79 -21.23
CA ASP A 233 -6.17 10.30 -22.58
C ASP A 233 -5.92 9.09 -23.52
N GLU A 234 -6.92 8.73 -24.32
CA GLU A 234 -6.84 7.60 -25.27
C GLU A 234 -5.69 7.78 -26.27
N GLU A 235 -5.30 9.03 -26.59
CA GLU A 235 -4.15 9.30 -27.44
C GLU A 235 -2.82 8.96 -26.75
N GLU A 236 -2.71 9.17 -25.44
CA GLU A 236 -1.53 8.82 -24.67
C GLU A 236 -1.41 7.28 -24.49
N LEU A 237 -2.54 6.60 -24.34
CA LEU A 237 -2.63 5.13 -24.32
C LEU A 237 -2.21 4.52 -25.67
N MET A 238 -2.60 5.11 -26.78
CA MET A 238 -2.18 4.66 -28.11
C MET A 238 -0.68 4.92 -28.35
N ARG A 239 -0.13 6.02 -27.86
CA ARG A 239 1.31 6.33 -27.95
C ARG A 239 2.18 5.44 -27.09
N SER A 240 1.67 4.99 -25.95
CA SER A 240 2.40 4.13 -25.01
C SER A 240 2.42 2.65 -25.44
N GLY A 241 1.71 2.28 -26.52
CA GLY A 241 1.64 0.89 -27.01
C GLY A 241 0.88 -0.07 -26.09
N LEU A 242 0.17 0.44 -25.07
CA LEU A 242 -0.60 -0.37 -24.12
C LEU A 242 -1.94 -0.89 -24.68
N LEU A 243 -2.40 -0.34 -25.81
CA LEU A 243 -3.44 -0.93 -26.64
C LEU A 243 -2.75 -1.73 -27.77
N GLY A 244 -2.17 -2.86 -27.40
CA GLY A 244 -1.64 -3.83 -28.36
C GLY A 244 -2.76 -4.45 -29.17
N ARG A 245 -2.50 -4.57 -30.48
CA ARG A 245 -3.31 -5.16 -31.54
C ARG A 245 -3.93 -6.49 -31.17
#